data_3d3b9b321ee244bb4c6d286019b7f442
#
_entry.id   3d3b9b321ee244bb4c6d286019b7f442
#
_cell.length_a   1.000
_cell.length_b   1.000
_cell.length_c   1.000
_cell.angle_alpha   90.00
_cell.angle_beta   90.00
_cell.angle_gamma   90.00
#
_symmetry.space_group_name_H-M   'P 1'
#
loop_
_entity.id
_entity.type
_entity.pdbx_description
1 polymer ?
#
loop_
_entity_poly.entity_id
_entity_poly.type
_entity_poly.pdbx_seq_one_letter_code
_entity_poly.pdbx_strand_id
1 'polypeptide(L)'
;MAALRRSAAAIGALLWLAALPAGAQSPAPQPLHLGVATCSGSNCHGAGERPAGSAVPGNEYVIWSKRDKHRQAYTVLLEERAVRMARALGLPDAANQKLCLDCHADNVPAAQRGRQFQLSDGVGCEACHGGAEKWLGLHISGAAHRDNLAAGLYPTEQPVARAEKCLGCHQGDATRFVDHRLYGAGHPRLGFELDTFTAIQPAHVVVDKGYVERKGRITDIEVWATGQAFTVARQMTALLDPKHARRGLFPEFALYDCQSCHHPYDPLHAPRPTDSGLGPGTVKLNDANLAMLRVAAARVAPEAARSLGAHVLALHRATAADQGGNPGGVPGGVQREAAAIRETAQWLVPLFAGHEYSVGDIRALAEAVIAQGQGPDGWRFSHAEQTTMALEAIAGAMKSAGVAGAAHGEAIRKATDALYASFAGEASFRPEAFAAALRDFKRIIGR
;
A
#
# COMPACT_ATOMS: atom_id res chain seq x y z
N MET A 1 -26.19 -69.64 -53.19
CA MET A 1 -24.88 -69.53 -52.49
C MET A 1 -25.01 -68.50 -51.37
N ALA A 2 -25.17 -68.96 -50.17
CA ALA A 2 -25.43 -68.16 -48.99
C ALA A 2 -24.15 -68.02 -48.17
N ALA A 3 -23.74 -66.78 -47.87
CA ALA A 3 -22.63 -66.51 -47.00
C ALA A 3 -23.16 -66.01 -45.63
N LEU A 4 -22.96 -66.79 -44.60
CA LEU A 4 -23.25 -66.46 -43.21
C LEU A 4 -22.30 -65.33 -42.71
N ARG A 5 -22.86 -64.25 -42.18
CA ARG A 5 -22.16 -63.29 -41.34
C ARG A 5 -22.38 -63.62 -39.88
N ARG A 6 -21.33 -63.96 -39.15
CA ARG A 6 -21.32 -64.06 -37.71
C ARG A 6 -21.08 -62.68 -37.09
N SER A 7 -22.00 -62.21 -36.30
CA SER A 7 -21.86 -61.02 -35.49
C SER A 7 -21.26 -61.39 -34.14
N ALA A 8 -20.11 -60.81 -33.79
CA ALA A 8 -19.52 -60.89 -32.46
C ALA A 8 -19.98 -59.70 -31.66
N ALA A 9 -20.74 -59.92 -30.60
CA ALA A 9 -21.11 -58.88 -29.61
C ALA A 9 -19.99 -58.78 -28.60
N ALA A 10 -19.32 -57.61 -28.57
CA ALA A 10 -18.34 -57.24 -27.54
C ALA A 10 -19.10 -56.56 -26.37
N ILE A 11 -19.13 -57.21 -25.22
CA ILE A 11 -19.64 -56.70 -23.96
C ILE A 11 -18.53 -55.81 -23.37
N GLY A 12 -18.69 -54.47 -23.47
CA GLY A 12 -17.80 -53.50 -22.82
C GLY A 12 -18.29 -53.27 -21.38
N ALA A 13 -17.56 -53.79 -20.41
CA ALA A 13 -17.80 -53.48 -18.99
C ALA A 13 -17.27 -52.05 -18.70
N LEU A 14 -18.17 -51.08 -18.52
CA LEU A 14 -17.86 -49.77 -18.01
C LEU A 14 -17.52 -49.86 -16.51
N LEU A 15 -16.25 -49.78 -16.16
CA LEU A 15 -15.78 -49.52 -14.80
C LEU A 15 -16.07 -48.06 -14.44
N TRP A 16 -17.12 -47.83 -13.66
CA TRP A 16 -17.35 -46.56 -12.97
C TRP A 16 -16.34 -46.43 -11.82
N LEU A 17 -15.23 -45.73 -12.04
CA LEU A 17 -14.39 -45.22 -10.97
C LEU A 17 -15.16 -44.08 -10.28
N ALA A 18 -15.76 -44.35 -9.14
CA ALA A 18 -16.29 -43.35 -8.25
C ALA A 18 -15.11 -42.49 -7.76
N ALA A 19 -14.96 -41.29 -8.35
CA ALA A 19 -14.06 -40.26 -7.81
C ALA A 19 -14.62 -39.83 -6.44
N LEU A 20 -14.02 -40.29 -5.37
CA LEU A 20 -14.27 -39.77 -4.04
C LEU A 20 -13.96 -38.27 -4.08
N PRO A 21 -14.83 -37.39 -3.55
CA PRO A 21 -14.51 -35.97 -3.45
C PRO A 21 -13.24 -35.86 -2.60
N ALA A 22 -12.20 -35.25 -3.17
CA ALA A 22 -11.00 -34.88 -2.44
C ALA A 22 -11.49 -34.01 -1.26
N GLY A 23 -11.45 -34.57 -0.05
CA GLY A 23 -11.82 -33.83 1.16
C GLY A 23 -11.02 -32.53 1.17
N ALA A 24 -11.72 -31.40 1.22
CA ALA A 24 -11.09 -30.11 1.42
C ALA A 24 -10.27 -30.21 2.71
N GLN A 25 -8.95 -30.33 2.58
CA GLN A 25 -8.07 -30.30 3.73
C GLN A 25 -8.30 -28.97 4.42
N SER A 26 -8.73 -29.00 5.67
CA SER A 26 -8.81 -27.80 6.49
C SER A 26 -7.45 -27.10 6.45
N PRO A 27 -7.41 -25.79 6.18
CA PRO A 27 -6.15 -25.09 6.17
C PRO A 27 -5.41 -25.35 7.49
N ALA A 28 -4.10 -25.59 7.41
CA ALA A 28 -3.27 -25.83 8.59
C ALA A 28 -3.50 -24.71 9.62
N PRO A 29 -3.60 -25.04 10.92
CA PRO A 29 -3.80 -24.03 11.94
C PRO A 29 -2.73 -22.95 11.85
N GLN A 30 -3.16 -21.69 11.76
CA GLN A 30 -2.26 -20.56 11.76
C GLN A 30 -1.54 -20.48 13.11
N PRO A 31 -0.26 -20.05 13.16
CA PRO A 31 0.50 -19.99 14.41
C PRO A 31 -0.13 -19.00 15.39
N LEU A 32 0.05 -19.26 16.70
CA LEU A 32 -0.39 -18.34 17.74
C LEU A 32 0.43 -17.05 17.69
N HIS A 33 -0.25 -15.93 17.91
CA HIS A 33 0.36 -14.65 18.28
C HIS A 33 0.57 -14.64 19.80
N LEU A 34 1.80 -14.69 20.24
CA LEU A 34 2.16 -14.89 21.65
C LEU A 34 1.96 -13.63 22.50
N GLY A 35 1.95 -12.46 21.86
CA GLY A 35 1.79 -11.16 22.48
C GLY A 35 3.13 -10.42 22.68
N VAL A 36 3.05 -9.10 22.65
CA VAL A 36 4.21 -8.17 22.67
C VAL A 36 5.09 -8.39 23.89
N ALA A 37 4.49 -8.74 25.04
CA ALA A 37 5.23 -9.01 26.28
C ALA A 37 6.25 -10.15 26.14
N THR A 38 6.02 -11.09 25.22
CA THR A 38 6.96 -12.20 24.93
C THR A 38 8.28 -11.68 24.35
N CYS A 39 8.26 -10.56 23.62
CA CYS A 39 9.42 -9.97 22.97
C CYS A 39 10.14 -8.92 23.86
N SER A 40 9.49 -8.43 24.94
CA SER A 40 9.88 -7.24 25.71
C SER A 40 11.00 -7.45 26.74
N GLY A 41 11.52 -8.67 26.88
CA GLY A 41 12.59 -8.96 27.85
C GLY A 41 13.84 -8.09 27.64
N SER A 42 14.49 -7.66 28.72
CA SER A 42 15.68 -6.79 28.65
C SER A 42 16.90 -7.46 28.00
N ASN A 43 16.93 -8.77 27.95
CA ASN A 43 17.93 -9.59 27.24
C ASN A 43 17.50 -9.94 25.81
N CYS A 44 16.34 -9.44 25.35
CA CYS A 44 15.76 -9.64 24.02
C CYS A 44 15.64 -8.29 23.31
N HIS A 45 14.40 -7.75 23.24
CA HIS A 45 14.09 -6.51 22.52
C HIS A 45 13.74 -5.33 23.46
N GLY A 46 13.82 -5.51 24.77
CA GLY A 46 13.52 -4.49 25.80
C GLY A 46 14.74 -3.91 26.49
N ALA A 47 15.95 -4.04 25.93
CA ALA A 47 17.16 -3.46 26.50
C ALA A 47 17.07 -1.92 26.51
N GLY A 48 17.57 -1.29 27.57
CA GLY A 48 17.69 0.18 27.65
C GLY A 48 18.74 0.73 26.69
N GLU A 49 19.81 -0.03 26.47
CA GLU A 49 20.91 0.29 25.57
C GLU A 49 21.26 -0.91 24.70
N ARG A 50 21.89 -0.65 23.55
CA ARG A 50 22.32 -1.69 22.62
C ARG A 50 23.33 -2.63 23.33
N PRO A 51 23.10 -3.95 23.32
CA PRO A 51 24.06 -4.90 23.90
C PRO A 51 25.41 -4.82 23.21
N ALA A 52 26.48 -4.85 23.97
CA ALA A 52 27.84 -4.78 23.46
C ALA A 52 28.12 -5.94 22.47
N GLY A 53 28.66 -5.62 21.30
CA GLY A 53 28.95 -6.59 20.24
C GLY A 53 27.73 -7.10 19.46
N SER A 54 26.51 -6.67 19.78
CA SER A 54 25.32 -7.09 19.07
C SER A 54 25.17 -6.34 17.74
N ALA A 55 24.80 -7.06 16.68
CA ALA A 55 24.35 -6.48 15.40
C ALA A 55 22.90 -5.98 15.47
N VAL A 56 22.15 -6.34 16.52
CA VAL A 56 20.76 -5.98 16.75
C VAL A 56 20.70 -4.91 17.83
N PRO A 57 19.86 -3.85 17.68
CA PRO A 57 19.74 -2.80 18.71
C PRO A 57 19.31 -3.32 20.08
N GLY A 58 18.43 -4.33 20.13
CA GLY A 58 17.94 -4.93 21.38
C GLY A 58 16.92 -4.05 22.13
N ASN A 59 16.56 -2.89 21.57
CA ASN A 59 15.62 -1.93 22.18
C ASN A 59 14.38 -1.68 21.32
N GLU A 60 14.07 -2.58 20.41
CA GLU A 60 12.97 -2.47 19.44
C GLU A 60 11.62 -2.31 20.15
N TYR A 61 11.39 -3.07 21.22
CA TYR A 61 10.19 -2.92 22.06
C TYR A 61 10.11 -1.53 22.70
N VAL A 62 11.23 -0.99 23.17
CA VAL A 62 11.28 0.33 23.80
C VAL A 62 10.95 1.42 22.79
N ILE A 63 11.47 1.30 21.56
CA ILE A 63 11.16 2.21 20.45
C ILE A 63 9.67 2.13 20.11
N TRP A 64 9.16 0.94 19.86
CA TRP A 64 7.75 0.72 19.54
C TRP A 64 6.84 1.26 20.65
N SER A 65 7.08 0.91 21.90
CA SER A 65 6.21 1.27 23.01
C SER A 65 6.16 2.78 23.30
N LYS A 66 7.27 3.51 23.06
CA LYS A 66 7.39 4.94 23.39
C LYS A 66 7.21 5.88 22.21
N ARG A 67 7.50 5.43 20.97
CA ARG A 67 7.63 6.32 19.83
C ARG A 67 6.77 5.92 18.62
N ASP A 68 6.42 4.64 18.48
CA ASP A 68 5.67 4.15 17.31
C ASP A 68 4.17 4.35 17.52
N LYS A 69 3.52 5.02 16.58
CA LYS A 69 2.07 5.25 16.59
C LYS A 69 1.25 3.96 16.48
N HIS A 70 1.83 2.88 15.96
CA HIS A 70 1.18 1.58 15.91
C HIS A 70 0.81 1.05 17.31
N ARG A 71 1.62 1.36 18.33
CA ARG A 71 1.28 1.06 19.74
C ARG A 71 -0.01 1.77 20.19
N GLN A 72 -0.26 2.96 19.67
CA GLN A 72 -1.42 3.78 20.05
C GLN A 72 -2.67 3.45 19.21
N ALA A 73 -2.56 2.57 18.21
CA ALA A 73 -3.63 2.31 17.25
C ALA A 73 -4.94 1.86 17.93
N TYR A 74 -4.86 1.01 18.99
CA TYR A 74 -6.03 0.64 19.77
C TYR A 74 -6.52 1.80 20.66
N THR A 75 -5.60 2.54 21.27
CA THR A 75 -5.94 3.61 22.22
C THR A 75 -6.78 4.70 21.56
N VAL A 76 -6.50 5.06 20.30
CA VAL A 76 -7.30 6.06 19.58
C VAL A 76 -8.76 5.64 19.36
N LEU A 77 -9.08 4.35 19.45
CA LEU A 77 -10.46 3.86 19.40
C LEU A 77 -11.27 4.19 20.66
N LEU A 78 -10.59 4.54 21.76
CA LEU A 78 -11.19 4.94 23.04
C LEU A 78 -11.37 6.46 23.14
N GLU A 79 -10.79 7.22 22.21
CA GLU A 79 -10.85 8.66 22.21
C GLU A 79 -12.21 9.20 21.77
N GLU A 80 -12.50 10.44 22.15
CA GLU A 80 -13.76 11.12 21.85
C GLU A 80 -14.11 11.12 20.35
N ARG A 81 -13.11 11.27 19.48
CA ARG A 81 -13.30 11.20 18.03
C ARG A 81 -13.87 9.86 17.60
N ALA A 82 -13.31 8.76 18.08
CA ALA A 82 -13.77 7.41 17.74
C ALA A 82 -15.16 7.14 18.32
N VAL A 83 -15.46 7.64 19.51
CA VAL A 83 -16.80 7.58 20.12
C VAL A 83 -17.84 8.32 19.24
N ARG A 84 -17.52 9.52 18.75
CA ARG A 84 -18.41 10.25 17.81
C ARG A 84 -18.59 9.50 16.49
N MET A 85 -17.52 8.93 15.97
CA MET A 85 -17.57 8.13 14.73
C MET A 85 -18.45 6.89 14.90
N ALA A 86 -18.26 6.13 15.99
CA ALA A 86 -19.08 4.96 16.29
C ALA A 86 -20.56 5.33 16.34
N ARG A 87 -20.90 6.42 17.04
CA ARG A 87 -22.29 6.94 17.11
C ARG A 87 -22.83 7.30 15.72
N ALA A 88 -22.06 8.01 14.90
CA ALA A 88 -22.46 8.40 13.55
C ALA A 88 -22.69 7.18 12.63
N LEU A 89 -21.98 6.08 12.89
CA LEU A 89 -22.11 4.83 12.17
C LEU A 89 -23.20 3.90 12.73
N GLY A 90 -23.84 4.26 13.85
CA GLY A 90 -24.82 3.41 14.55
C GLY A 90 -24.19 2.22 15.26
N LEU A 91 -22.90 2.31 15.62
CA LEU A 91 -22.17 1.28 16.34
C LEU A 91 -22.19 1.57 17.86
N PRO A 92 -22.19 0.52 18.71
CA PRO A 92 -22.19 0.70 20.17
C PRO A 92 -20.90 1.36 20.68
N ASP A 93 -19.75 1.01 20.10
CA ASP A 93 -18.43 1.56 20.38
C ASP A 93 -17.47 1.24 19.20
N ALA A 94 -16.29 1.83 19.18
CA ALA A 94 -15.26 1.54 18.17
C ALA A 94 -14.32 0.40 18.59
N ALA A 95 -14.02 0.28 19.89
CA ALA A 95 -12.95 -0.57 20.41
C ALA A 95 -13.27 -2.08 20.36
N ASN A 96 -14.53 -2.44 20.16
CA ASN A 96 -14.97 -3.85 20.03
C ASN A 96 -15.49 -4.19 18.63
N GLN A 97 -15.42 -3.25 17.69
CA GLN A 97 -15.91 -3.50 16.33
C GLN A 97 -14.80 -4.03 15.43
N LYS A 98 -15.06 -5.16 14.78
CA LYS A 98 -14.15 -5.74 13.77
C LYS A 98 -13.77 -4.73 12.70
N LEU A 99 -14.72 -3.90 12.25
CA LEU A 99 -14.51 -2.83 11.28
C LEU A 99 -13.36 -1.88 11.66
N CYS A 100 -13.17 -1.62 12.96
CA CYS A 100 -12.10 -0.76 13.47
C CYS A 100 -10.86 -1.59 13.82
N LEU A 101 -11.06 -2.67 14.58
CA LEU A 101 -9.98 -3.50 15.12
C LEU A 101 -9.08 -4.12 14.07
N ASP A 102 -9.60 -4.46 12.88
CA ASP A 102 -8.81 -5.09 11.82
C ASP A 102 -7.66 -4.22 11.30
N CYS A 103 -7.71 -2.89 11.56
CA CYS A 103 -6.64 -1.96 11.25
C CYS A 103 -5.98 -1.36 12.50
N HIS A 104 -6.70 -1.31 13.62
CA HIS A 104 -6.25 -0.64 14.84
C HIS A 104 -5.73 -1.59 15.93
N ALA A 105 -5.68 -2.89 15.66
CA ALA A 105 -5.11 -3.89 16.55
C ALA A 105 -4.54 -5.07 15.75
N ASP A 106 -3.76 -5.90 16.43
CA ASP A 106 -3.42 -7.24 15.95
C ASP A 106 -4.64 -8.15 16.17
N ASN A 107 -5.67 -8.00 15.30
CA ASN A 107 -7.00 -8.57 15.52
C ASN A 107 -7.12 -10.01 14.99
N VAL A 108 -6.22 -10.89 15.46
CA VAL A 108 -6.32 -12.32 15.14
C VAL A 108 -7.48 -13.00 15.90
N PRO A 109 -8.05 -14.09 15.35
CA PRO A 109 -9.08 -14.88 16.03
C PRO A 109 -8.66 -15.33 17.44
N ALA A 110 -9.61 -15.44 18.37
CA ALA A 110 -9.32 -15.81 19.75
C ALA A 110 -8.51 -17.11 19.88
N ALA A 111 -8.76 -18.09 18.99
CA ALA A 111 -8.02 -19.36 18.96
C ALA A 111 -6.53 -19.21 18.54
N GLN A 112 -6.13 -18.06 18.00
CA GLN A 112 -4.76 -17.75 17.63
C GLN A 112 -4.07 -16.83 18.64
N ARG A 113 -4.69 -16.53 19.78
CA ARG A 113 -4.14 -15.64 20.83
C ARG A 113 -3.45 -16.46 21.90
N GLY A 114 -2.15 -16.22 22.07
CA GLY A 114 -1.34 -16.81 23.14
C GLY A 114 -1.64 -16.19 24.51
N ARG A 115 -1.04 -16.75 25.55
CA ARG A 115 -1.30 -16.34 26.95
C ARG A 115 -1.00 -14.88 27.28
N GLN A 116 -0.01 -14.29 26.61
CA GLN A 116 0.42 -12.89 26.87
C GLN A 116 -0.13 -11.92 25.82
N PHE A 117 -0.97 -12.42 24.90
CA PHE A 117 -1.58 -11.60 23.88
C PHE A 117 -2.59 -10.62 24.49
N GLN A 118 -2.48 -9.36 24.11
CA GLN A 118 -3.42 -8.31 24.50
C GLN A 118 -3.83 -7.48 23.28
N LEU A 119 -5.12 -7.43 23.00
CA LEU A 119 -5.67 -6.65 21.90
C LEU A 119 -5.36 -5.13 22.06
N SER A 120 -5.32 -4.67 23.33
CA SER A 120 -4.99 -3.30 23.70
C SER A 120 -3.55 -2.87 23.41
N ASP A 121 -2.67 -3.80 23.02
CA ASP A 121 -1.33 -3.45 22.55
C ASP A 121 -1.35 -2.76 21.18
N GLY A 122 -2.52 -2.72 20.51
CA GLY A 122 -2.65 -2.11 19.20
C GLY A 122 -2.01 -2.98 18.10
N VAL A 123 -1.30 -2.37 17.18
CA VAL A 123 -0.56 -3.10 16.13
C VAL A 123 0.81 -3.47 16.69
N GLY A 124 0.90 -4.66 17.25
CA GLY A 124 2.10 -5.19 17.93
C GLY A 124 3.12 -5.82 16.98
N CYS A 125 4.16 -6.43 17.58
CA CYS A 125 5.27 -7.02 16.84
C CYS A 125 4.80 -8.08 15.83
N GLU A 126 3.92 -8.97 16.25
CA GLU A 126 3.47 -10.10 15.45
C GLU A 126 2.46 -9.72 14.35
N ALA A 127 1.83 -8.55 14.44
CA ALA A 127 1.03 -8.00 13.34
C ALA A 127 1.86 -7.78 12.08
N CYS A 128 3.15 -7.42 12.24
CA CYS A 128 4.11 -7.27 11.16
C CYS A 128 4.95 -8.53 10.92
N HIS A 129 5.46 -9.14 12.00
CA HIS A 129 6.43 -10.24 11.93
C HIS A 129 5.79 -11.64 11.86
N GLY A 130 4.45 -11.74 11.94
CA GLY A 130 3.71 -13.01 11.98
C GLY A 130 3.75 -13.68 13.35
N GLY A 131 2.77 -14.55 13.62
CA GLY A 131 2.64 -15.25 14.89
C GLY A 131 3.90 -16.03 15.26
N ALA A 132 4.40 -15.80 16.48
CA ALA A 132 5.76 -16.24 16.88
C ALA A 132 5.83 -17.70 17.38
N GLU A 133 4.72 -18.38 17.54
CA GLU A 133 4.66 -19.74 18.12
C GLU A 133 5.70 -20.70 17.52
N LYS A 134 5.85 -20.71 16.21
CA LYS A 134 6.68 -21.69 15.52
C LYS A 134 8.14 -21.25 15.31
N TRP A 135 8.38 -19.95 15.18
CA TRP A 135 9.73 -19.44 14.89
C TRP A 135 10.48 -18.91 16.11
N LEU A 136 9.80 -18.60 17.23
CA LEU A 136 10.46 -18.00 18.40
C LEU A 136 11.60 -18.87 18.94
N GLY A 137 11.40 -20.19 19.06
CA GLY A 137 12.41 -21.11 19.54
C GLY A 137 13.68 -21.11 18.69
N LEU A 138 13.52 -21.11 17.37
CA LEU A 138 14.64 -21.02 16.41
C LEU A 138 15.33 -19.65 16.50
N HIS A 139 14.56 -18.59 16.61
CA HIS A 139 15.07 -17.22 16.73
C HIS A 139 15.97 -17.04 17.94
N ILE A 140 15.53 -17.46 19.13
CA ILE A 140 16.31 -17.34 20.37
C ILE A 140 17.50 -18.31 20.42
N SER A 141 17.49 -19.40 19.67
CA SER A 141 18.62 -20.34 19.57
C SER A 141 19.71 -19.87 18.59
N GLY A 142 19.52 -18.73 17.89
CA GLY A 142 20.47 -18.19 16.93
C GLY A 142 20.43 -18.86 15.56
N ALA A 143 19.31 -19.51 15.19
CA ALA A 143 19.11 -20.08 13.87
C ALA A 143 19.25 -19.00 12.77
N ALA A 144 19.65 -19.41 11.58
CA ALA A 144 19.80 -18.49 10.46
C ALA A 144 18.46 -17.81 10.09
N HIS A 145 18.51 -16.61 9.52
CA HIS A 145 17.33 -15.86 9.12
C HIS A 145 16.38 -16.67 8.23
N ARG A 146 16.93 -17.38 7.22
CA ARG A 146 16.15 -18.25 6.33
C ARG A 146 15.36 -19.33 7.06
N ASP A 147 15.91 -19.86 8.15
CA ASP A 147 15.26 -20.93 8.91
C ASP A 147 14.08 -20.38 9.73
N ASN A 148 14.23 -19.17 10.24
CA ASN A 148 13.14 -18.41 10.88
C ASN A 148 12.02 -18.09 9.88
N LEU A 149 12.36 -17.68 8.64
CA LEU A 149 11.37 -17.44 7.58
C LEU A 149 10.62 -18.73 7.24
N ALA A 150 11.33 -19.85 7.11
CA ALA A 150 10.73 -21.17 6.85
C ALA A 150 9.78 -21.62 7.98
N ALA A 151 10.03 -21.16 9.21
CA ALA A 151 9.17 -21.41 10.37
C ALA A 151 8.00 -20.41 10.51
N GLY A 152 7.90 -19.40 9.64
CA GLY A 152 6.78 -18.47 9.60
C GLY A 152 7.06 -17.04 10.06
N LEU A 153 8.33 -16.68 10.33
CA LEU A 153 8.72 -15.27 10.47
C LEU A 153 8.42 -14.54 9.15
N TYR A 154 7.66 -13.45 9.22
CA TYR A 154 7.26 -12.73 8.02
C TYR A 154 8.38 -11.80 7.51
N PRO A 155 8.72 -11.85 6.20
CA PRO A 155 9.88 -11.16 5.63
C PRO A 155 9.64 -9.66 5.39
N THR A 156 9.45 -8.88 6.44
CA THR A 156 9.17 -7.43 6.34
C THR A 156 10.30 -6.62 5.70
N GLU A 157 11.49 -7.18 5.59
CA GLU A 157 12.60 -6.57 4.85
C GLU A 157 12.37 -6.57 3.33
N GLN A 158 11.57 -7.48 2.80
CA GLN A 158 11.29 -7.56 1.37
C GLN A 158 10.23 -6.54 0.97
N PRO A 159 10.44 -5.71 -0.08
CA PRO A 159 9.51 -4.65 -0.47
C PRO A 159 8.08 -5.15 -0.75
N VAL A 160 7.94 -6.30 -1.42
CA VAL A 160 6.63 -6.90 -1.75
C VAL A 160 5.89 -7.33 -0.50
N ALA A 161 6.57 -8.06 0.40
CA ALA A 161 5.97 -8.52 1.65
C ALA A 161 5.63 -7.35 2.58
N ARG A 162 6.49 -6.32 2.62
CA ARG A 162 6.21 -5.08 3.35
C ARG A 162 4.97 -4.37 2.78
N ALA A 163 4.87 -4.22 1.45
CA ALA A 163 3.71 -3.64 0.80
C ALA A 163 2.42 -4.39 1.17
N GLU A 164 2.44 -5.71 1.15
CA GLU A 164 1.30 -6.53 1.54
C GLU A 164 0.84 -6.25 2.96
N LYS A 165 1.75 -6.16 3.92
CA LYS A 165 1.44 -5.88 5.33
C LYS A 165 0.93 -4.47 5.53
N CYS A 166 1.68 -3.47 5.12
CA CYS A 166 1.36 -2.06 5.38
C CYS A 166 0.06 -1.65 4.71
N LEU A 167 -0.09 -1.96 3.41
CA LEU A 167 -1.26 -1.57 2.63
C LEU A 167 -2.52 -2.33 3.04
N GLY A 168 -2.41 -3.44 3.77
CA GLY A 168 -3.55 -4.13 4.35
C GLY A 168 -4.41 -3.25 5.26
N CYS A 169 -3.78 -2.32 6.00
CA CYS A 169 -4.45 -1.35 6.86
C CYS A 169 -4.46 0.05 6.25
N HIS A 170 -3.34 0.50 5.66
CA HIS A 170 -3.17 1.87 5.16
C HIS A 170 -3.87 2.15 3.83
N GLN A 171 -4.39 1.12 3.17
CA GLN A 171 -5.25 1.24 1.97
C GLN A 171 -6.49 0.36 2.09
N GLY A 172 -6.33 -0.80 2.71
CA GLY A 172 -7.34 -1.84 2.81
C GLY A 172 -7.10 -3.03 1.87
N ASP A 173 -7.96 -4.03 2.03
CA ASP A 173 -7.98 -5.25 1.21
C ASP A 173 -9.43 -5.76 1.05
N ALA A 174 -9.64 -6.99 0.64
CA ALA A 174 -10.98 -7.57 0.47
C ALA A 174 -11.82 -7.62 1.76
N THR A 175 -11.20 -7.49 2.93
CA THR A 175 -11.85 -7.59 4.25
C THR A 175 -11.82 -6.29 5.05
N ARG A 176 -10.90 -5.39 4.72
CA ARG A 176 -10.63 -4.11 5.38
C ARG A 176 -10.76 -3.00 4.36
N PHE A 177 -11.77 -2.16 4.50
CA PHE A 177 -12.02 -1.09 3.54
C PHE A 177 -12.62 0.12 4.25
N VAL A 178 -11.98 1.28 4.09
CA VAL A 178 -12.48 2.57 4.58
C VAL A 178 -13.35 3.18 3.50
N ASP A 179 -14.66 3.01 3.63
CA ASP A 179 -15.66 3.53 2.70
C ASP A 179 -15.94 5.02 2.92
N HIS A 180 -16.64 5.66 1.98
CA HIS A 180 -17.01 7.08 2.08
C HIS A 180 -17.87 7.38 3.32
N ARG A 181 -18.63 6.41 3.85
CA ARG A 181 -19.38 6.55 5.08
C ARG A 181 -18.47 6.67 6.31
N LEU A 182 -17.37 5.92 6.36
CA LEU A 182 -16.35 6.06 7.40
C LEU A 182 -15.68 7.44 7.33
N TYR A 183 -15.36 7.94 6.15
CA TYR A 183 -14.85 9.30 5.96
C TYR A 183 -15.90 10.35 6.42
N GLY A 184 -17.16 10.18 6.03
CA GLY A 184 -18.27 11.03 6.47
C GLY A 184 -18.50 11.02 8.00
N ALA A 185 -18.20 9.90 8.66
CA ALA A 185 -18.23 9.80 10.13
C ALA A 185 -17.03 10.48 10.80
N GLY A 186 -16.00 10.88 10.04
CA GLY A 186 -14.83 11.60 10.52
C GLY A 186 -13.52 10.81 10.55
N HIS A 187 -13.45 9.64 9.88
CA HIS A 187 -12.17 8.94 9.73
C HIS A 187 -11.21 9.78 8.88
N PRO A 188 -9.94 9.92 9.27
CA PRO A 188 -8.95 10.59 8.43
C PRO A 188 -8.81 9.92 7.07
N ARG A 189 -8.53 10.72 6.03
CA ARG A 189 -8.20 10.17 4.72
C ARG A 189 -6.95 9.29 4.82
N LEU A 190 -6.98 8.15 4.15
CA LEU A 190 -5.83 7.27 4.02
C LEU A 190 -4.94 7.77 2.86
N GLY A 191 -4.03 8.70 3.17
CA GLY A 191 -2.92 9.06 2.30
C GLY A 191 -1.71 8.22 2.70
N PHE A 192 -1.19 7.41 1.79
CA PHE A 192 -0.10 6.48 2.10
C PHE A 192 0.83 6.31 0.89
N GLU A 193 2.10 6.24 1.17
CA GLU A 193 3.14 5.80 0.25
C GLU A 193 4.15 4.95 1.04
N LEU A 194 4.54 3.82 0.47
CA LEU A 194 5.23 2.76 1.21
C LEU A 194 6.61 3.18 1.72
N ASP A 195 7.40 3.87 0.90
CA ASP A 195 8.75 4.29 1.27
C ASP A 195 8.73 5.40 2.32
N THR A 196 7.97 6.46 2.08
CA THR A 196 7.80 7.59 3.01
C THR A 196 7.33 7.10 4.38
N PHE A 197 6.31 6.25 4.44
CA PHE A 197 5.78 5.75 5.70
C PHE A 197 6.74 4.77 6.39
N THR A 198 7.56 4.03 5.63
CA THR A 198 8.66 3.24 6.19
C THR A 198 9.75 4.15 6.78
N ALA A 199 10.09 5.25 6.10
CA ALA A 199 11.13 6.18 6.53
C ALA A 199 10.73 6.96 7.80
N ILE A 200 9.46 7.35 7.94
CA ILE A 200 8.98 8.08 9.13
C ILE A 200 8.61 7.17 10.30
N GLN A 201 8.46 5.86 10.10
CA GLN A 201 8.29 4.92 11.19
C GLN A 201 9.54 4.96 12.08
N PRO A 202 9.40 5.03 13.41
CA PRO A 202 10.56 5.02 14.31
C PRO A 202 11.44 3.79 14.04
N ALA A 203 12.66 4.03 13.56
CA ALA A 203 13.56 2.97 13.14
C ALA A 203 13.92 2.07 14.33
N HIS A 204 13.56 0.79 14.22
CA HIS A 204 13.91 -0.26 15.18
C HIS A 204 14.84 -1.30 14.55
N VAL A 205 15.55 -0.91 13.49
CA VAL A 205 16.56 -1.69 12.80
C VAL A 205 17.71 -0.78 12.38
N VAL A 206 18.93 -1.31 12.37
CA VAL A 206 20.10 -0.63 11.81
C VAL A 206 20.52 -1.36 10.55
N VAL A 207 20.43 -0.69 9.40
CA VAL A 207 20.86 -1.22 8.10
C VAL A 207 22.37 -0.98 7.96
N ASP A 208 23.15 -1.85 8.58
CA ASP A 208 24.61 -1.89 8.47
C ASP A 208 25.06 -2.97 7.46
N LYS A 209 26.39 -3.11 7.28
CA LYS A 209 26.97 -4.11 6.37
C LYS A 209 26.49 -5.53 6.71
N GLY A 210 26.44 -5.88 8.00
CA GLY A 210 25.99 -7.18 8.44
C GLY A 210 24.50 -7.42 8.17
N TYR A 211 23.66 -6.38 8.24
CA TYR A 211 22.26 -6.47 7.83
C TYR A 211 22.14 -6.77 6.33
N VAL A 212 22.87 -6.02 5.50
CA VAL A 212 22.86 -6.18 4.05
C VAL A 212 23.37 -7.59 3.64
N GLU A 213 24.41 -8.10 4.29
CA GLU A 213 24.91 -9.45 4.05
C GLU A 213 23.88 -10.55 4.35
N ARG A 214 23.05 -10.35 5.37
CA ARG A 214 22.03 -11.34 5.77
C ARG A 214 20.71 -11.22 5.02
N LYS A 215 20.32 -10.00 4.62
CA LYS A 215 18.95 -9.70 4.14
C LYS A 215 18.89 -9.07 2.75
N GLY A 216 20.04 -8.76 2.17
CA GLY A 216 20.13 -8.03 0.91
C GLY A 216 20.07 -6.51 1.08
N ARG A 217 20.39 -5.82 0.02
CA ARG A 217 20.27 -4.36 -0.09
C ARG A 217 18.92 -4.03 -0.71
N ILE A 218 18.22 -3.07 -0.15
CA ILE A 218 16.96 -2.51 -0.65
C ILE A 218 17.14 -1.01 -0.77
N THR A 219 16.63 -0.42 -1.82
CA THR A 219 16.70 1.03 -2.07
C THR A 219 15.33 1.66 -1.92
N ASP A 220 15.33 2.95 -1.55
CA ASP A 220 14.10 3.73 -1.38
C ASP A 220 13.24 3.70 -2.67
N ILE A 221 13.87 3.74 -3.86
CA ILE A 221 13.16 3.67 -5.14
C ILE A 221 12.51 2.29 -5.36
N GLU A 222 13.17 1.18 -5.00
CA GLU A 222 12.55 -0.15 -5.07
C GLU A 222 11.29 -0.22 -4.20
N VAL A 223 11.39 0.29 -2.98
CA VAL A 223 10.25 0.33 -2.03
C VAL A 223 9.13 1.20 -2.59
N TRP A 224 9.45 2.40 -3.07
CA TRP A 224 8.50 3.32 -3.67
C TRP A 224 7.80 2.72 -4.91
N ALA A 225 8.56 2.26 -5.90
CA ALA A 225 7.99 1.74 -7.15
C ALA A 225 7.15 0.46 -6.92
N THR A 226 7.64 -0.45 -6.07
CA THR A 226 6.91 -1.66 -5.65
C THR A 226 5.62 -1.28 -4.92
N GLY A 227 5.69 -0.29 -4.01
CA GLY A 227 4.54 0.24 -3.29
C GLY A 227 3.48 0.82 -4.22
N GLN A 228 3.87 1.61 -5.24
CA GLN A 228 2.95 2.17 -6.23
C GLN A 228 2.24 1.07 -7.01
N ALA A 229 2.98 0.08 -7.51
CA ALA A 229 2.39 -1.04 -8.26
C ALA A 229 1.41 -1.86 -7.40
N PHE A 230 1.79 -2.15 -6.16
CA PHE A 230 0.95 -2.90 -5.22
C PHE A 230 -0.32 -2.12 -4.85
N THR A 231 -0.18 -0.81 -4.60
CA THR A 231 -1.30 0.10 -4.32
C THR A 231 -2.30 0.13 -5.48
N VAL A 232 -1.82 0.31 -6.71
CA VAL A 232 -2.67 0.32 -7.90
C VAL A 232 -3.38 -1.02 -8.10
N ALA A 233 -2.67 -2.14 -7.94
CA ALA A 233 -3.29 -3.47 -8.05
C ALA A 233 -4.44 -3.64 -7.04
N ARG A 234 -4.27 -3.15 -5.80
CA ARG A 234 -5.34 -3.16 -4.77
C ARG A 234 -6.48 -2.21 -5.08
N GLN A 235 -6.20 -0.99 -5.55
CA GLN A 235 -7.25 -0.05 -5.97
C GLN A 235 -8.13 -0.63 -7.07
N MET A 236 -7.52 -1.25 -8.07
CA MET A 236 -8.25 -1.91 -9.15
C MET A 236 -9.02 -3.14 -8.65
N THR A 237 -8.47 -3.89 -7.70
CA THR A 237 -9.18 -5.00 -7.06
C THR A 237 -10.43 -4.51 -6.32
N ALA A 238 -10.34 -3.41 -5.56
CA ALA A 238 -11.49 -2.81 -4.90
C ALA A 238 -12.54 -2.31 -5.90
N LEU A 239 -12.11 -1.71 -7.03
CA LEU A 239 -13.00 -1.26 -8.09
C LEU A 239 -13.69 -2.42 -8.83
N LEU A 240 -13.08 -3.59 -8.87
CA LEU A 240 -13.63 -4.81 -9.48
C LEU A 240 -14.53 -5.60 -8.51
N ASP A 241 -14.40 -5.42 -7.21
CA ASP A 241 -15.23 -6.09 -6.23
C ASP A 241 -16.58 -5.37 -6.09
N PRO A 242 -17.72 -6.01 -6.43
CA PRO A 242 -19.04 -5.39 -6.31
C PRO A 242 -19.36 -4.86 -4.90
N LYS A 243 -18.75 -5.43 -3.85
CA LYS A 243 -18.95 -5.00 -2.46
C LYS A 243 -18.26 -3.66 -2.15
N HIS A 244 -17.15 -3.39 -2.84
CA HIS A 244 -16.33 -2.18 -2.64
C HIS A 244 -16.49 -1.16 -3.77
N ALA A 245 -16.94 -1.57 -4.96
CA ALA A 245 -17.09 -0.67 -6.09
C ALA A 245 -18.36 0.18 -6.04
N ARG A 246 -19.40 -0.32 -5.35
CA ARG A 246 -20.72 0.33 -5.35
C ARG A 246 -21.38 0.24 -3.98
N ARG A 247 -22.21 1.27 -3.71
CA ARG A 247 -23.10 1.33 -2.57
C ARG A 247 -24.54 1.56 -3.05
N GLY A 248 -25.27 0.47 -3.21
CA GLY A 248 -26.59 0.52 -3.86
C GLY A 248 -26.46 0.98 -5.31
N LEU A 249 -27.13 2.08 -5.65
CA LEU A 249 -27.12 2.65 -7.01
C LEU A 249 -25.87 3.52 -7.27
N PHE A 250 -25.15 3.96 -6.24
CA PHE A 250 -24.04 4.88 -6.39
C PHE A 250 -22.69 4.16 -6.40
N PRO A 251 -21.68 4.69 -7.12
CA PRO A 251 -20.30 4.21 -6.97
C PRO A 251 -19.80 4.48 -5.54
N GLU A 252 -18.82 3.71 -5.10
CA GLU A 252 -18.15 3.96 -3.80
C GLU A 252 -17.18 5.13 -3.92
N PHE A 253 -17.59 6.29 -3.38
CA PHE A 253 -16.87 7.55 -3.55
C PHE A 253 -15.50 7.59 -2.87
N ALA A 254 -15.20 6.67 -1.95
CA ALA A 254 -13.84 6.54 -1.39
C ALA A 254 -12.78 6.19 -2.46
N LEU A 255 -13.18 5.64 -3.61
CA LEU A 255 -12.30 5.35 -4.74
C LEU A 255 -12.04 6.57 -5.64
N TYR A 256 -12.76 7.66 -5.42
CA TYR A 256 -12.69 8.87 -6.24
C TYR A 256 -11.88 9.98 -5.58
N ASP A 257 -11.46 10.95 -6.37
CA ASP A 257 -10.77 12.13 -5.88
C ASP A 257 -11.71 13.01 -5.06
N CYS A 258 -11.40 13.21 -3.79
CA CYS A 258 -12.23 13.98 -2.86
C CYS A 258 -12.50 15.40 -3.38
N GLN A 259 -11.50 16.03 -4.01
CA GLN A 259 -11.62 17.38 -4.55
C GLN A 259 -12.52 17.47 -5.79
N SER A 260 -12.91 16.34 -6.39
CA SER A 260 -13.93 16.36 -7.44
C SER A 260 -15.31 16.82 -6.94
N CYS A 261 -15.55 16.70 -5.62
CA CYS A 261 -16.80 17.10 -4.96
C CYS A 261 -16.54 18.08 -3.80
N HIS A 262 -15.49 17.85 -3.00
CA HIS A 262 -15.15 18.65 -1.82
C HIS A 262 -14.08 19.70 -2.15
N HIS A 263 -14.47 20.78 -2.79
CA HIS A 263 -13.60 21.90 -3.11
C HIS A 263 -14.31 23.24 -2.77
N PRO A 264 -13.55 24.30 -2.43
CA PRO A 264 -14.15 25.63 -2.31
C PRO A 264 -14.84 26.04 -3.60
N TYR A 265 -16.02 26.61 -3.51
CA TYR A 265 -16.65 27.26 -4.65
C TYR A 265 -15.91 28.55 -4.94
N ASP A 266 -15.13 28.58 -5.99
CA ASP A 266 -14.46 29.78 -6.48
C ASP A 266 -14.75 29.95 -7.97
N PRO A 267 -15.62 30.90 -8.36
CA PRO A 267 -15.98 31.14 -9.75
C PRO A 267 -14.79 31.63 -10.61
N LEU A 268 -13.72 32.12 -9.96
CA LEU A 268 -12.52 32.57 -10.66
C LEU A 268 -11.52 31.43 -10.93
N HIS A 269 -11.67 30.31 -10.24
CA HIS A 269 -10.85 29.12 -10.42
C HIS A 269 -11.70 28.01 -11.04
N ALA A 270 -12.12 28.21 -12.29
CA ALA A 270 -12.76 27.15 -13.06
C ALA A 270 -11.90 25.88 -13.05
N PRO A 271 -12.51 24.69 -12.90
CA PRO A 271 -11.78 23.42 -12.96
C PRO A 271 -10.90 23.38 -14.19
N ARG A 272 -9.58 23.17 -13.98
CA ARG A 272 -8.63 23.11 -15.11
C ARG A 272 -8.80 21.79 -15.85
N PRO A 273 -8.53 21.78 -17.16
CA PRO A 273 -8.50 20.52 -17.91
C PRO A 273 -7.54 19.54 -17.24
N THR A 274 -7.96 18.29 -17.14
CA THR A 274 -7.13 17.19 -16.65
C THR A 274 -6.56 16.40 -17.82
N ASP A 275 -5.49 15.65 -17.61
CA ASP A 275 -4.93 14.72 -18.61
C ASP A 275 -5.92 13.62 -19.02
N SER A 276 -6.96 13.38 -18.20
CA SER A 276 -8.03 12.43 -18.52
C SER A 276 -8.95 12.85 -19.66
N GLY A 277 -8.92 14.12 -20.07
CA GLY A 277 -9.84 14.68 -21.06
C GLY A 277 -11.30 14.74 -20.60
N LEU A 278 -11.57 14.57 -19.32
CA LEU A 278 -12.90 14.72 -18.74
C LEU A 278 -13.21 16.19 -18.53
N GLY A 279 -14.46 16.57 -18.81
CA GLY A 279 -14.95 17.92 -18.62
C GLY A 279 -15.04 18.35 -17.15
N PRO A 280 -15.17 19.66 -16.90
CA PRO A 280 -15.42 20.19 -15.56
C PRO A 280 -16.68 19.55 -14.94
N GLY A 281 -16.63 19.32 -13.60
CA GLY A 281 -17.76 18.73 -12.86
C GLY A 281 -17.86 17.21 -12.95
N THR A 282 -16.99 16.54 -13.72
CA THR A 282 -16.96 15.07 -13.71
C THR A 282 -16.24 14.58 -12.48
N VAL A 283 -16.87 13.68 -11.71
CA VAL A 283 -16.26 13.02 -10.57
C VAL A 283 -15.21 12.02 -11.06
N LYS A 284 -13.93 12.30 -10.78
CA LYS A 284 -12.79 11.56 -11.30
C LYS A 284 -12.32 10.52 -10.28
N LEU A 285 -11.93 9.33 -10.73
CA LEU A 285 -11.21 8.37 -9.86
C LEU A 285 -9.95 9.01 -9.28
N ASN A 286 -9.60 8.63 -8.06
CA ASN A 286 -8.29 8.97 -7.50
C ASN A 286 -7.21 8.17 -8.24
N ASP A 287 -6.49 8.83 -9.12
CA ASP A 287 -5.48 8.24 -10.00
C ASP A 287 -4.04 8.69 -9.67
N ALA A 288 -3.81 9.30 -8.51
CA ALA A 288 -2.49 9.80 -8.13
C ALA A 288 -1.42 8.69 -8.11
N ASN A 289 -1.75 7.51 -7.56
CA ASN A 289 -0.85 6.36 -7.60
C ASN A 289 -0.70 5.78 -9.01
N LEU A 290 -1.74 5.82 -9.84
CA LEU A 290 -1.66 5.42 -11.26
C LEU A 290 -0.70 6.33 -12.05
N ALA A 291 -0.71 7.63 -11.78
CA ALA A 291 0.24 8.55 -12.39
C ALA A 291 1.69 8.22 -11.99
N MET A 292 1.94 7.98 -10.70
CA MET A 292 3.26 7.59 -10.21
C MET A 292 3.70 6.22 -10.74
N LEU A 293 2.80 5.24 -10.81
CA LEU A 293 3.07 3.93 -11.41
C LEU A 293 3.51 4.07 -12.88
N ARG A 294 2.84 4.93 -13.66
CA ARG A 294 3.22 5.19 -15.06
C ARG A 294 4.60 5.78 -15.17
N VAL A 295 4.96 6.72 -14.28
CA VAL A 295 6.31 7.31 -14.22
C VAL A 295 7.36 6.24 -13.93
N ALA A 296 7.15 5.40 -12.92
CA ALA A 296 8.06 4.30 -12.57
C ALA A 296 8.17 3.29 -13.73
N ALA A 297 7.04 2.88 -14.30
CA ALA A 297 6.99 1.92 -15.40
C ALA A 297 7.67 2.46 -16.67
N ALA A 298 7.57 3.73 -16.97
CA ALA A 298 8.22 4.34 -18.15
C ALA A 298 9.74 4.14 -18.13
N ARG A 299 10.35 4.02 -16.96
CA ARG A 299 11.79 3.79 -16.82
C ARG A 299 12.17 2.33 -17.02
N VAL A 300 11.39 1.40 -16.47
CA VAL A 300 11.74 -0.03 -16.38
C VAL A 300 11.06 -0.86 -17.49
N ALA A 301 9.85 -0.48 -17.87
CA ALA A 301 9.00 -1.19 -18.83
C ALA A 301 8.20 -0.19 -19.70
N PRO A 302 8.84 0.51 -20.66
CA PRO A 302 8.20 1.61 -21.42
C PRO A 302 6.93 1.21 -22.16
N GLU A 303 6.85 -0.03 -22.68
CA GLU A 303 5.66 -0.54 -23.34
C GLU A 303 4.48 -0.67 -22.38
N ALA A 304 4.73 -1.19 -21.17
CA ALA A 304 3.71 -1.30 -20.13
C ALA A 304 3.23 0.09 -19.69
N ALA A 305 4.12 1.08 -19.59
CA ALA A 305 3.74 2.46 -19.28
C ALA A 305 2.82 3.09 -20.33
N ARG A 306 3.07 2.82 -21.62
CA ARG A 306 2.20 3.28 -22.72
C ARG A 306 0.83 2.60 -22.65
N SER A 307 0.81 1.31 -22.46
CA SER A 307 -0.43 0.52 -22.32
C SER A 307 -1.24 1.00 -21.12
N LEU A 308 -0.60 1.18 -19.95
CA LEU A 308 -1.25 1.75 -18.75
C LEU A 308 -1.87 3.11 -19.05
N GLY A 309 -1.17 3.99 -19.78
CA GLY A 309 -1.70 5.30 -20.16
C GLY A 309 -3.01 5.21 -20.95
N ALA A 310 -3.09 4.30 -21.91
CA ALA A 310 -4.29 4.08 -22.70
C ALA A 310 -5.45 3.53 -21.85
N HIS A 311 -5.18 2.53 -21.00
CA HIS A 311 -6.18 1.93 -20.12
C HIS A 311 -6.68 2.92 -19.05
N VAL A 312 -5.83 3.77 -18.50
CA VAL A 312 -6.22 4.81 -17.53
C VAL A 312 -7.18 5.80 -18.16
N LEU A 313 -6.90 6.29 -19.38
CA LEU A 313 -7.82 7.18 -20.11
C LEU A 313 -9.16 6.51 -20.42
N ALA A 314 -9.12 5.24 -20.84
CA ALA A 314 -10.33 4.46 -21.10
C ALA A 314 -11.12 4.21 -19.80
N LEU A 315 -10.46 3.92 -18.69
CA LEU A 315 -11.09 3.76 -17.38
C LEU A 315 -11.80 5.04 -16.92
N HIS A 316 -11.15 6.19 -17.03
CA HIS A 316 -11.79 7.47 -16.68
C HIS A 316 -13.06 7.73 -17.51
N ARG A 317 -13.02 7.47 -18.81
CA ARG A 317 -14.19 7.61 -19.68
C ARG A 317 -15.30 6.63 -19.29
N ALA A 318 -14.95 5.38 -18.99
CA ALA A 318 -15.90 4.36 -18.59
C ALA A 318 -16.58 4.70 -17.25
N THR A 319 -15.81 5.17 -16.25
CA THR A 319 -16.37 5.58 -14.94
C THR A 319 -17.24 6.82 -15.05
N ALA A 320 -16.88 7.79 -15.87
CA ALA A 320 -17.71 8.97 -16.13
C ALA A 320 -19.03 8.61 -16.81
N ALA A 321 -19.01 7.68 -17.78
CA ALA A 321 -20.21 7.19 -18.46
C ALA A 321 -21.14 6.41 -17.50
N ASP A 322 -20.58 5.62 -16.60
CA ASP A 322 -21.32 4.84 -15.59
C ASP A 322 -22.02 5.75 -14.56
N GLN A 323 -21.45 6.91 -14.22
CA GLN A 323 -22.05 7.90 -13.32
C GLN A 323 -23.22 8.66 -13.94
N GLY A 324 -23.14 8.96 -15.24
CA GLY A 324 -24.14 9.77 -15.96
C GLY A 324 -25.36 9.01 -16.44
N GLY A 325 -25.47 7.71 -16.19
CA GLY A 325 -26.55 6.88 -16.76
C GLY A 325 -26.54 6.91 -18.29
N ASN A 326 -25.41 7.23 -18.89
CA ASN A 326 -25.29 7.41 -20.34
C ASN A 326 -25.42 6.05 -21.05
N PRO A 327 -26.48 5.85 -21.89
CA PRO A 327 -26.69 4.59 -22.63
C PRO A 327 -25.54 4.24 -23.60
N GLY A 328 -24.66 5.18 -23.90
CA GLY A 328 -23.47 5.00 -24.75
C GLY A 328 -22.21 4.45 -24.05
N GLY A 329 -22.24 4.23 -22.74
CA GLY A 329 -21.15 3.54 -22.03
C GLY A 329 -21.07 2.09 -22.49
N VAL A 330 -19.86 1.62 -22.86
CA VAL A 330 -19.67 0.21 -23.22
C VAL A 330 -19.91 -0.65 -21.98
N PRO A 331 -20.92 -1.55 -21.97
CA PRO A 331 -21.18 -2.42 -20.83
C PRO A 331 -19.90 -3.16 -20.42
N GLY A 332 -19.57 -3.16 -19.12
CA GLY A 332 -18.34 -3.79 -18.61
C GLY A 332 -17.05 -3.02 -18.92
N GLY A 333 -17.12 -1.78 -19.37
CA GLY A 333 -15.95 -0.96 -19.67
C GLY A 333 -15.06 -0.74 -18.44
N VAL A 334 -15.64 -0.40 -17.30
CA VAL A 334 -14.91 -0.24 -16.03
C VAL A 334 -14.20 -1.54 -15.65
N GLN A 335 -14.90 -2.67 -15.71
CA GLN A 335 -14.37 -3.99 -15.35
C GLN A 335 -13.18 -4.38 -16.25
N ARG A 336 -13.31 -4.18 -17.55
CA ARG A 336 -12.26 -4.50 -18.52
C ARG A 336 -10.98 -3.69 -18.28
N GLU A 337 -11.14 -2.36 -18.19
CA GLU A 337 -9.99 -1.47 -18.03
C GLU A 337 -9.34 -1.62 -16.66
N ALA A 338 -10.11 -1.75 -15.58
CA ALA A 338 -9.59 -2.00 -14.25
C ALA A 338 -8.87 -3.37 -14.16
N ALA A 339 -9.38 -4.41 -14.81
CA ALA A 339 -8.70 -5.70 -14.86
C ALA A 339 -7.34 -5.61 -15.58
N ALA A 340 -7.30 -4.96 -16.75
CA ALA A 340 -6.05 -4.78 -17.50
C ALA A 340 -4.99 -3.97 -16.71
N ILE A 341 -5.42 -2.90 -16.03
CA ILE A 341 -4.52 -2.10 -15.16
C ILE A 341 -4.04 -2.95 -13.99
N ARG A 342 -4.92 -3.70 -13.33
CA ARG A 342 -4.55 -4.58 -12.21
C ARG A 342 -3.52 -5.62 -12.63
N GLU A 343 -3.73 -6.32 -13.73
CA GLU A 343 -2.82 -7.34 -14.24
C GLU A 343 -1.45 -6.75 -14.57
N THR A 344 -1.42 -5.60 -15.23
CA THR A 344 -0.16 -4.89 -15.50
C THR A 344 0.54 -4.46 -14.23
N ALA A 345 -0.18 -3.91 -13.25
CA ALA A 345 0.39 -3.51 -11.97
C ALA A 345 0.94 -4.71 -11.19
N GLN A 346 0.21 -5.84 -11.15
CA GLN A 346 0.68 -7.07 -10.52
C GLN A 346 1.95 -7.62 -11.17
N TRP A 347 2.04 -7.56 -12.49
CA TRP A 347 3.23 -7.96 -13.24
C TRP A 347 4.43 -7.04 -12.95
N LEU A 348 4.22 -5.73 -12.74
CA LEU A 348 5.27 -4.77 -12.41
C LEU A 348 5.83 -4.93 -10.99
N VAL A 349 5.07 -5.48 -10.04
CA VAL A 349 5.51 -5.62 -8.64
C VAL A 349 6.85 -6.33 -8.51
N PRO A 350 7.02 -7.59 -8.97
CA PRO A 350 8.31 -8.28 -8.86
C PRO A 350 9.39 -7.66 -9.74
N LEU A 351 9.02 -7.01 -10.84
CA LEU A 351 9.96 -6.35 -11.74
C LEU A 351 10.63 -5.14 -11.04
N PHE A 352 9.86 -4.33 -10.31
CA PHE A 352 10.40 -3.20 -9.56
C PHE A 352 11.22 -3.64 -8.35
N ALA A 353 10.77 -4.68 -7.63
CA ALA A 353 11.46 -5.22 -6.46
C ALA A 353 12.81 -5.88 -6.81
N GLY A 354 13.04 -6.26 -8.07
CA GLY A 354 14.29 -6.87 -8.53
C GLY A 354 15.11 -5.97 -9.46
N HIS A 355 14.69 -4.71 -9.68
CA HIS A 355 15.40 -3.82 -10.59
C HIS A 355 16.52 -3.04 -9.89
N GLU A 356 17.72 -3.10 -10.44
CA GLU A 356 18.83 -2.28 -9.97
C GLU A 356 18.79 -0.88 -10.60
N TYR A 357 18.41 0.11 -9.81
CA TYR A 357 18.31 1.50 -10.27
C TYR A 357 19.69 2.17 -10.30
N SER A 358 20.17 2.50 -11.50
CA SER A 358 21.40 3.26 -11.68
C SER A 358 21.21 4.73 -11.29
N VAL A 359 22.31 5.46 -11.13
CA VAL A 359 22.27 6.94 -10.92
C VAL A 359 21.54 7.67 -12.05
N GLY A 360 21.67 7.15 -13.28
CA GLY A 360 20.94 7.68 -14.44
C GLY A 360 19.43 7.47 -14.32
N ASP A 361 19.01 6.30 -13.79
CA ASP A 361 17.59 6.01 -13.52
C ASP A 361 17.01 6.94 -12.46
N ILE A 362 17.76 7.16 -11.37
CA ILE A 362 17.36 8.02 -10.26
C ILE A 362 17.11 9.44 -10.76
N ARG A 363 18.01 10.00 -11.59
CA ARG A 363 17.88 11.34 -12.17
C ARG A 363 16.70 11.43 -13.14
N ALA A 364 16.56 10.45 -14.02
CA ALA A 364 15.46 10.41 -14.99
C ALA A 364 14.09 10.31 -14.28
N LEU A 365 14.00 9.53 -13.21
CA LEU A 365 12.79 9.46 -12.38
C LEU A 365 12.48 10.78 -11.70
N ALA A 366 13.49 11.48 -11.17
CA ALA A 366 13.30 12.82 -10.58
C ALA A 366 12.69 13.79 -11.58
N GLU A 367 13.27 13.87 -12.79
CA GLU A 367 12.77 14.74 -13.87
C GLU A 367 11.33 14.37 -14.26
N ALA A 368 11.02 13.07 -14.38
CA ALA A 368 9.71 12.59 -14.77
C ALA A 368 8.64 12.87 -13.69
N VAL A 369 8.97 12.66 -12.40
CA VAL A 369 8.08 12.98 -11.27
C VAL A 369 7.82 14.49 -11.19
N ILE A 370 8.85 15.31 -11.37
CA ILE A 370 8.70 16.77 -11.41
C ILE A 370 7.82 17.21 -12.58
N ALA A 371 8.04 16.63 -13.77
CA ALA A 371 7.21 16.93 -14.95
C ALA A 371 5.74 16.55 -14.72
N GLN A 372 5.47 15.39 -14.09
CA GLN A 372 4.12 14.96 -13.73
C GLN A 372 3.48 15.96 -12.74
N GLY A 373 4.21 16.39 -11.70
CA GLY A 373 3.71 17.36 -10.72
C GLY A 373 3.50 18.77 -11.28
N GLN A 374 4.19 19.13 -12.37
CA GLN A 374 4.00 20.39 -13.12
C GLN A 374 2.87 20.31 -14.14
N GLY A 375 2.37 19.12 -14.44
CA GLY A 375 1.27 18.88 -15.37
C GLY A 375 -0.09 19.31 -14.82
N PRO A 376 -1.15 19.18 -15.63
CA PRO A 376 -2.52 19.58 -15.24
C PRO A 376 -3.03 18.92 -13.97
N ASP A 377 -2.65 17.66 -13.74
CA ASP A 377 -3.07 16.89 -12.55
C ASP A 377 -2.33 17.31 -11.27
N GLY A 378 -1.16 17.93 -11.35
CA GLY A 378 -0.39 18.44 -10.20
C GLY A 378 -1.11 19.53 -9.39
N TRP A 379 -2.22 20.04 -9.90
CA TRP A 379 -3.09 20.99 -9.22
C TRP A 379 -4.07 20.34 -8.23
N ARG A 380 -4.06 19.00 -8.11
CA ARG A 380 -4.89 18.26 -7.16
C ARG A 380 -4.06 17.82 -5.97
N PHE A 381 -4.67 17.87 -4.78
CA PHE A 381 -4.02 17.55 -3.51
C PHE A 381 -3.40 16.15 -3.51
N SER A 382 -4.16 15.13 -3.93
CA SER A 382 -3.67 13.75 -3.96
C SER A 382 -2.46 13.55 -4.87
N HIS A 383 -2.40 14.28 -6.00
CA HIS A 383 -1.24 14.24 -6.90
C HIS A 383 -0.04 15.00 -6.34
N ALA A 384 -0.24 16.17 -5.71
CA ALA A 384 0.82 16.91 -5.04
C ALA A 384 1.44 16.09 -3.90
N GLU A 385 0.61 15.40 -3.12
CA GLU A 385 1.02 14.51 -2.04
C GLU A 385 1.88 13.36 -2.58
N GLN A 386 1.41 12.60 -3.58
CA GLN A 386 2.16 11.49 -4.16
C GLN A 386 3.43 11.95 -4.89
N THR A 387 3.39 13.10 -5.54
CA THR A 387 4.59 13.71 -6.16
C THR A 387 5.65 14.03 -5.10
N THR A 388 5.26 14.61 -3.97
CA THR A 388 6.20 14.97 -2.90
C THR A 388 6.82 13.72 -2.27
N MET A 389 6.02 12.71 -1.96
CA MET A 389 6.51 11.44 -1.40
C MET A 389 7.43 10.70 -2.39
N ALA A 390 7.13 10.73 -3.69
CA ALA A 390 8.03 10.19 -4.72
C ALA A 390 9.38 10.93 -4.77
N LEU A 391 9.37 12.26 -4.65
CA LEU A 391 10.61 13.06 -4.63
C LEU A 391 11.41 12.83 -3.33
N GLU A 392 10.76 12.51 -2.22
CA GLU A 392 11.44 12.12 -0.98
C GLU A 392 12.17 10.78 -1.14
N ALA A 393 11.52 9.75 -1.69
CA ALA A 393 12.13 8.47 -2.00
C ALA A 393 13.33 8.62 -2.95
N ILE A 394 13.18 9.45 -3.99
CA ILE A 394 14.25 9.75 -4.93
C ILE A 394 15.42 10.48 -4.24
N ALA A 395 15.14 11.42 -3.35
CA ALA A 395 16.16 12.13 -2.57
C ALA A 395 16.93 11.17 -1.64
N GLY A 396 16.24 10.23 -1.02
CA GLY A 396 16.82 9.15 -0.22
C GLY A 396 17.77 8.28 -1.05
N ALA A 397 17.33 7.88 -2.24
CA ALA A 397 18.15 7.08 -3.17
C ALA A 397 19.37 7.86 -3.69
N MET A 398 19.23 9.16 -4.00
CA MET A 398 20.37 10.01 -4.37
C MET A 398 21.42 10.09 -3.27
N LYS A 399 20.97 10.24 -2.03
CA LYS A 399 21.86 10.22 -0.85
C LYS A 399 22.56 8.87 -0.70
N SER A 400 21.84 7.79 -0.80
CA SER A 400 22.36 6.42 -0.66
C SER A 400 23.34 6.04 -1.78
N ALA A 401 23.13 6.59 -2.99
CA ALA A 401 24.02 6.42 -4.13
C ALA A 401 25.24 7.38 -4.12
N GLY A 402 25.35 8.26 -3.12
CA GLY A 402 26.46 9.23 -3.02
C GLY A 402 26.41 10.34 -4.08
N VAL A 403 25.27 10.54 -4.73
CA VAL A 403 25.10 11.56 -5.80
C VAL A 403 25.06 12.97 -5.22
N ALA A 404 24.62 13.11 -3.98
CA ALA A 404 24.51 14.38 -3.28
C ALA A 404 25.51 14.45 -2.12
N GLY A 405 26.44 15.41 -2.17
CA GLY A 405 27.26 15.74 -0.99
C GLY A 405 26.42 16.32 0.16
N ALA A 406 26.99 16.42 1.36
CA ALA A 406 26.25 16.81 2.57
C ALA A 406 25.49 18.15 2.42
N ALA A 407 26.11 19.18 1.86
CA ALA A 407 25.46 20.50 1.65
C ALA A 407 24.31 20.42 0.66
N HIS A 408 24.47 19.65 -0.41
CA HIS A 408 23.42 19.44 -1.42
C HIS A 408 22.26 18.62 -0.84
N GLY A 409 22.56 17.58 -0.06
CA GLY A 409 21.55 16.79 0.64
C GLY A 409 20.71 17.63 1.62
N GLU A 410 21.31 18.57 2.33
CA GLU A 410 20.59 19.51 3.21
C GLU A 410 19.68 20.47 2.39
N ALA A 411 20.14 20.92 1.23
CA ALA A 411 19.33 21.76 0.35
C ALA A 411 18.11 20.98 -0.20
N ILE A 412 18.31 19.72 -0.59
CA ILE A 412 17.22 18.84 -1.03
C ILE A 412 16.20 18.65 0.11
N ARG A 413 16.66 18.33 1.33
CA ARG A 413 15.79 18.18 2.49
C ARG A 413 14.93 19.42 2.74
N LYS A 414 15.53 20.61 2.75
CA LYS A 414 14.79 21.88 2.91
C LYS A 414 13.76 22.10 1.80
N ALA A 415 14.09 21.70 0.57
CA ALA A 415 13.16 21.81 -0.55
C ALA A 415 11.99 20.81 -0.42
N THR A 416 12.25 19.61 0.09
CA THR A 416 11.20 18.62 0.41
C THR A 416 10.28 19.14 1.53
N ASP A 417 10.86 19.72 2.60
CA ASP A 417 10.09 20.34 3.69
C ASP A 417 9.17 21.47 3.14
N ALA A 418 9.65 22.27 2.19
CA ALA A 418 8.86 23.32 1.55
C ALA A 418 7.71 22.75 0.69
N LEU A 419 7.91 21.62 0.02
CA LEU A 419 6.83 20.92 -0.68
C LEU A 419 5.74 20.49 0.31
N TYR A 420 6.09 19.82 1.40
CA TYR A 420 5.12 19.44 2.44
C TYR A 420 4.40 20.65 3.06
N ALA A 421 5.12 21.73 3.31
CA ALA A 421 4.53 22.96 3.85
C ALA A 421 3.49 23.60 2.90
N SER A 422 3.56 23.35 1.60
CA SER A 422 2.61 23.88 0.61
C SER A 422 1.22 23.21 0.66
N PHE A 423 1.09 22.06 1.36
CA PHE A 423 -0.16 21.32 1.48
C PHE A 423 -0.36 20.72 2.89
N ALA A 424 -0.32 21.53 3.93
CA ALA A 424 -0.54 21.10 5.31
C ALA A 424 -1.88 20.35 5.54
N GLY A 425 -2.83 20.47 4.61
CA GLY A 425 -4.10 19.74 4.60
C GLY A 425 -4.88 20.01 3.32
N GLU A 426 -5.81 19.12 2.99
CA GLU A 426 -6.58 19.18 1.75
C GLU A 426 -7.37 20.50 1.62
N ALA A 427 -8.00 20.95 2.70
CA ALA A 427 -8.73 22.21 2.73
C ALA A 427 -7.85 23.46 2.60
N SER A 428 -6.57 23.37 2.96
CA SER A 428 -5.58 24.46 2.89
C SER A 428 -4.66 24.39 1.69
N PHE A 429 -4.81 23.41 0.83
CA PHE A 429 -3.98 23.20 -0.34
C PHE A 429 -4.01 24.44 -1.27
N ARG A 430 -2.82 24.86 -1.69
CA ARG A 430 -2.61 26.00 -2.62
C ARG A 430 -1.76 25.50 -3.79
N PRO A 431 -2.39 25.17 -4.90
CA PRO A 431 -1.68 24.63 -6.08
C PRO A 431 -0.53 25.50 -6.57
N GLU A 432 -0.69 26.84 -6.51
CA GLU A 432 0.33 27.79 -6.94
C GLU A 432 1.57 27.75 -6.02
N ALA A 433 1.36 27.60 -4.72
CA ALA A 433 2.43 27.45 -3.72
C ALA A 433 3.19 26.13 -3.96
N PHE A 434 2.47 25.05 -4.20
CA PHE A 434 3.07 23.75 -4.56
C PHE A 434 3.89 23.85 -5.85
N ALA A 435 3.32 24.45 -6.91
CA ALA A 435 4.03 24.61 -8.17
C ALA A 435 5.29 25.49 -8.03
N ALA A 436 5.29 26.49 -7.15
CA ALA A 436 6.47 27.30 -6.84
C ALA A 436 7.53 26.46 -6.11
N ALA A 437 7.15 25.74 -5.05
CA ALA A 437 8.06 24.85 -4.31
C ALA A 437 8.67 23.76 -5.22
N LEU A 438 7.88 23.22 -6.16
CA LEU A 438 8.34 22.21 -7.10
C LEU A 438 9.37 22.78 -8.12
N ARG A 439 9.19 24.02 -8.56
CA ARG A 439 10.22 24.72 -9.38
C ARG A 439 11.53 24.93 -8.62
N ASP A 440 11.43 25.24 -7.33
CA ASP A 440 12.59 25.43 -6.47
C ASP A 440 13.31 24.10 -6.23
N PHE A 441 12.57 23.03 -5.96
CA PHE A 441 13.10 21.68 -5.85
C PHE A 441 13.85 21.28 -7.14
N LYS A 442 13.24 21.51 -8.32
CA LYS A 442 13.87 21.23 -9.62
C LYS A 442 15.22 21.93 -9.80
N ARG A 443 15.32 23.19 -9.37
CA ARG A 443 16.60 23.95 -9.46
C ARG A 443 17.68 23.39 -8.54
N ILE A 444 17.29 22.83 -7.40
CA ILE A 444 18.22 22.26 -6.43
C ILE A 444 18.72 20.90 -6.91
N ILE A 445 17.83 20.02 -7.35
CA ILE A 445 18.19 18.67 -7.77
C ILE A 445 18.98 18.62 -9.09
N GLY A 446 18.86 19.66 -9.92
CA GLY A 446 19.58 19.79 -11.19
C GLY A 446 21.01 20.34 -11.07
N ARG A 447 21.47 20.63 -9.84
CA ARG A 447 22.84 21.08 -9.55
C ARG A 447 23.73 19.88 -9.18
#